data_57b4fe832e5fdb7f3e43c4f02ac75b64
#
_entry.id   57b4fe832e5fdb7f3e43c4f02ac75b64
#
_cell.length_a   1.000
_cell.length_b   1.000
_cell.length_c   1.000
_cell.angle_alpha   90.00
_cell.angle_beta   90.00
_cell.angle_gamma   90.00
#
_symmetry.space_group_name_H-M   'P 1'
#
loop_
_entity.id
_entity.type
_entity.pdbx_description
1 polymer ?
#
loop_
_entity_poly.entity_id
_entity_poly.type
_entity_poly.pdbx_seq_one_letter_code
_entity_poly.pdbx_strand_id
1 'polypeptide(L)'
;MNQTWRAHLQSKLQQLHEQGQYRDLHVTEEAEETWLIRDKKRMLNLASNNYLGLAGDERLKEAAIACTKRYGTGATASRLVVGNHPLYEEVERSICDWKGTERALIVNSGYTANIGAISSLASRHDIVFSDKLNHASIVDGIILSGAEHKRYRHNDLDHLEKLLKTASPEKRKLIVTDTVFSMDGDTAYLRDLVQLKEKYGAIIIVDEAHASGIYGIGGAGLSHIEKNLAQKIDIHMGTFSKALGCYGAYLTGDEIYIEYLQNMMRSFIFTTALPPSTLGAVQKAIEIVKEDNERRENLIANGEYFRAKLRDAGFDIGNSSTHIVPIVVGSNEHALRFSKRLQEAGIAAIAIRPPTVPVHSSRIRFAVTSQHTIADLKWAIDRIIHIAXXXXXXXXGIWREGKKIRSSGFMKICLRKMS
;
A
#
# COMPACT_ATOMS: atom_id res chain seq x y z
N MET A 1 14.41 34.26 -15.83
CA MET A 1 14.04 33.34 -14.77
C MET A 1 13.89 34.09 -13.45
N ASN A 2 12.85 33.82 -12.70
CA ASN A 2 12.56 34.54 -11.44
C ASN A 2 13.56 34.12 -10.36
N GLN A 3 14.43 35.03 -9.91
CA GLN A 3 15.48 34.71 -8.96
C GLN A 3 14.96 34.43 -7.54
N THR A 4 13.84 35.06 -7.16
CA THR A 4 13.23 34.79 -5.86
C THR A 4 12.71 33.35 -5.76
N TRP A 5 11.99 32.90 -6.79
CA TRP A 5 11.52 31.52 -6.85
C TRP A 5 12.70 30.53 -6.87
N ARG A 6 13.71 30.84 -7.71
CA ARG A 6 14.86 29.94 -7.85
C ARG A 6 15.58 29.77 -6.51
N ALA A 7 15.85 30.86 -5.81
CA ALA A 7 16.52 30.79 -4.51
C ALA A 7 15.70 30.01 -3.47
N HIS A 8 14.38 30.21 -3.47
CA HIS A 8 13.49 29.52 -2.56
C HIS A 8 13.54 27.99 -2.81
N LEU A 9 13.43 27.58 -4.07
CA LEU A 9 13.42 26.17 -4.43
C LEU A 9 14.79 25.52 -4.15
N GLN A 10 15.87 26.22 -4.46
CA GLN A 10 17.24 25.73 -4.17
C GLN A 10 17.41 25.49 -2.67
N SER A 11 16.92 26.42 -1.84
CA SER A 11 17.00 26.29 -0.39
C SER A 11 16.24 25.06 0.10
N LYS A 12 15.04 24.83 -0.43
CA LYS A 12 14.23 23.66 -0.05
C LYS A 12 14.92 22.36 -0.46
N LEU A 13 15.48 22.31 -1.66
CA LEU A 13 16.19 21.12 -2.13
C LEU A 13 17.41 20.82 -1.25
N GLN A 14 18.15 21.89 -0.88
CA GLN A 14 19.30 21.71 0.00
C GLN A 14 18.88 21.17 1.38
N GLN A 15 17.77 21.66 1.93
CA GLN A 15 17.24 21.13 3.18
C GLN A 15 16.95 19.63 3.08
N LEU A 16 16.36 19.20 1.96
CA LEU A 16 16.07 17.78 1.76
C LEU A 16 17.36 16.95 1.77
N HIS A 17 18.41 17.43 1.10
CA HIS A 17 19.72 16.76 1.14
C HIS A 17 20.27 16.68 2.56
N GLU A 18 20.22 17.78 3.26
CA GLU A 18 20.78 17.85 4.63
C GLU A 18 20.04 16.94 5.60
N GLN A 19 18.72 16.78 5.40
CA GLN A 19 17.86 15.96 6.26
C GLN A 19 17.82 14.50 5.86
N GLY A 20 18.52 14.13 4.79
CA GLY A 20 18.48 12.75 4.28
C GLY A 20 17.14 12.37 3.71
N GLN A 21 16.42 13.34 3.13
CA GLN A 21 15.08 13.13 2.59
C GLN A 21 14.99 13.35 1.07
N TYR A 22 16.12 13.66 0.44
CA TYR A 22 16.15 13.85 -1.01
C TYR A 22 15.83 12.52 -1.71
N ARG A 23 15.06 12.59 -2.77
CA ARG A 23 14.61 11.41 -3.51
C ARG A 23 15.21 11.39 -4.91
N ASP A 24 15.83 10.26 -5.26
CA ASP A 24 16.40 10.02 -6.58
C ASP A 24 15.55 9.01 -7.35
N LEU A 25 15.58 9.13 -8.67
CA LEU A 25 14.99 8.13 -9.56
C LEU A 25 16.11 7.24 -10.09
N HIS A 26 15.97 5.94 -9.90
CA HIS A 26 16.94 4.97 -10.39
C HIS A 26 16.34 4.14 -11.50
N VAL A 27 17.05 4.03 -12.60
CA VAL A 27 16.61 3.19 -13.72
C VAL A 27 16.62 1.73 -13.25
N THR A 28 15.48 1.09 -13.35
CA THR A 28 15.30 -0.28 -12.90
C THR A 28 14.65 -1.09 -14.01
N GLU A 29 15.23 -2.24 -14.30
CA GLU A 29 14.75 -3.13 -15.34
C GLU A 29 14.50 -4.50 -14.73
N GLU A 30 13.35 -5.09 -15.01
CA GLU A 30 13.08 -6.45 -14.55
C GLU A 30 13.82 -7.43 -15.44
N ALA A 31 14.68 -8.26 -14.84
CA ALA A 31 15.48 -9.22 -15.58
C ALA A 31 14.80 -10.57 -15.63
N GLU A 32 14.17 -10.97 -14.53
CA GLU A 32 13.49 -12.25 -14.37
C GLU A 32 12.31 -12.02 -13.42
N GLU A 33 11.56 -13.06 -13.10
CA GLU A 33 10.34 -12.91 -12.28
C GLU A 33 10.58 -12.20 -10.95
N THR A 34 11.71 -12.54 -10.28
CA THR A 34 11.98 -12.01 -8.94
C THR A 34 13.31 -11.27 -8.86
N TRP A 35 13.98 -11.09 -10.00
CA TRP A 35 15.24 -10.37 -10.05
C TRP A 35 15.11 -9.13 -10.92
N LEU A 36 15.85 -8.10 -10.57
CA LEU A 36 15.88 -6.86 -11.33
C LEU A 36 17.32 -6.42 -11.58
N ILE A 37 17.48 -5.48 -12.49
CA ILE A 37 18.77 -4.83 -12.73
C ILE A 37 18.57 -3.34 -12.44
N ARG A 38 19.35 -2.83 -11.49
CA ARG A 38 19.34 -1.41 -11.14
C ARG A 38 20.78 -0.91 -11.16
N ASP A 39 20.99 0.18 -11.91
CA ASP A 39 22.34 0.75 -12.06
C ASP A 39 23.33 -0.34 -12.48
N LYS A 40 22.91 -1.17 -13.44
CA LYS A 40 23.70 -2.27 -14.06
C LYS A 40 24.00 -3.42 -13.11
N LYS A 41 23.31 -3.49 -11.96
CA LYS A 41 23.56 -4.56 -10.99
C LYS A 41 22.30 -5.40 -10.80
N ARG A 42 22.48 -6.73 -10.81
CA ARG A 42 21.40 -7.69 -10.61
C ARG A 42 21.07 -7.81 -9.12
N MET A 43 19.80 -7.71 -8.79
CA MET A 43 19.33 -7.73 -7.39
C MET A 43 18.09 -8.58 -7.25
N LEU A 44 17.99 -9.30 -6.13
CA LEU A 44 16.74 -9.96 -5.75
C LEU A 44 15.75 -8.86 -5.37
N ASN A 45 14.58 -8.87 -5.97
CA ASN A 45 13.59 -7.81 -5.81
C ASN A 45 12.72 -8.08 -4.59
N LEU A 46 13.03 -7.42 -3.48
CA LEU A 46 12.21 -7.44 -2.26
C LEU A 46 11.54 -6.09 -2.01
N ALA A 47 11.30 -5.33 -3.08
CA ALA A 47 10.75 -3.98 -2.99
C ALA A 47 9.47 -3.78 -3.80
N SER A 48 9.08 -4.77 -4.59
CA SER A 48 7.98 -4.64 -5.54
C SER A 48 6.62 -4.85 -4.88
N ASN A 49 5.60 -4.20 -5.42
CA ASN A 49 4.21 -4.46 -5.06
C ASN A 49 3.57 -5.55 -5.95
N ASN A 50 4.35 -6.21 -6.79
CA ASN A 50 3.89 -7.27 -7.70
C ASN A 50 3.74 -8.58 -6.92
N TYR A 51 2.84 -8.58 -5.95
CA TYR A 51 2.79 -9.61 -4.90
C TYR A 51 2.52 -11.01 -5.40
N LEU A 52 1.78 -11.13 -6.51
CA LEU A 52 1.41 -12.44 -7.07
C LEU A 52 2.18 -12.75 -8.36
N GLY A 53 3.09 -11.88 -8.78
CA GLY A 53 3.86 -12.07 -9.99
C GLY A 53 3.04 -11.92 -11.28
N LEU A 54 1.88 -11.31 -11.21
CA LEU A 54 0.98 -11.25 -12.37
C LEU A 54 1.42 -10.24 -13.42
N ALA A 55 2.22 -9.25 -13.06
CA ALA A 55 2.63 -8.23 -14.02
C ALA A 55 3.36 -8.80 -15.23
N GLY A 56 4.07 -9.91 -15.04
CA GLY A 56 4.77 -10.59 -16.13
C GLY A 56 4.03 -11.77 -16.74
N ASP A 57 2.80 -12.03 -16.33
CA ASP A 57 2.05 -13.21 -16.78
C ASP A 57 1.66 -13.05 -18.25
N GLU A 58 1.93 -14.09 -19.05
CA GLU A 58 1.65 -14.06 -20.48
C GLU A 58 0.17 -13.89 -20.79
N ARG A 59 -0.71 -14.41 -19.94
CA ARG A 59 -2.16 -14.29 -20.16
C ARG A 59 -2.61 -12.83 -20.05
N LEU A 60 -2.01 -12.05 -19.13
CA LEU A 60 -2.30 -10.62 -19.01
C LEU A 60 -1.79 -9.85 -20.23
N LYS A 61 -0.57 -10.18 -20.67
CA LYS A 61 0.01 -9.54 -21.86
C LYS A 61 -0.87 -9.77 -23.08
N GLU A 62 -1.29 -11.01 -23.28
CA GLU A 62 -2.13 -11.35 -24.44
C GLU A 62 -3.46 -10.61 -24.40
N ALA A 63 -4.09 -10.52 -23.22
CA ALA A 63 -5.35 -9.78 -23.08
C ALA A 63 -5.16 -8.29 -23.36
N ALA A 64 -4.06 -7.71 -22.89
CA ALA A 64 -3.75 -6.30 -23.15
C ALA A 64 -3.54 -6.04 -24.65
N ILE A 65 -2.81 -6.93 -25.31
CA ILE A 65 -2.53 -6.80 -26.74
C ILE A 65 -3.83 -6.88 -27.55
N ALA A 66 -4.70 -7.86 -27.22
CA ALA A 66 -5.98 -8.03 -27.92
C ALA A 66 -6.83 -6.76 -27.82
N CYS A 67 -6.89 -6.16 -26.63
CA CYS A 67 -7.68 -4.95 -26.42
C CYS A 67 -7.06 -3.75 -27.14
N THR A 68 -5.76 -3.67 -27.19
CA THR A 68 -5.07 -2.61 -27.94
C THR A 68 -5.39 -2.70 -29.43
N LYS A 69 -5.36 -3.91 -29.98
CA LYS A 69 -5.68 -4.12 -31.40
C LYS A 69 -7.12 -3.73 -31.71
N ARG A 70 -8.05 -4.03 -30.81
CA ARG A 70 -9.45 -3.75 -31.05
C ARG A 70 -9.85 -2.31 -30.80
N TYR A 71 -9.32 -1.70 -29.71
CA TYR A 71 -9.82 -0.41 -29.24
C TYR A 71 -8.78 0.72 -29.30
N GLY A 72 -7.53 0.44 -29.65
CA GLY A 72 -6.50 1.45 -29.73
C GLY A 72 -5.70 1.60 -28.44
N THR A 73 -4.82 2.60 -28.42
CA THR A 73 -3.86 2.76 -27.33
C THR A 73 -4.34 3.70 -26.23
N GLY A 74 -5.39 4.46 -26.46
CA GLY A 74 -5.92 5.38 -25.46
C GLY A 74 -7.41 5.54 -25.59
N ALA A 75 -8.03 6.06 -24.54
CA ALA A 75 -9.47 6.26 -24.48
C ALA A 75 -9.91 7.59 -25.09
N THR A 76 -9.01 8.57 -25.14
CA THR A 76 -9.17 9.88 -25.77
C THR A 76 -10.22 10.80 -25.14
N ALA A 77 -10.77 10.45 -23.99
CA ALA A 77 -11.73 11.27 -23.29
C ALA A 77 -12.00 10.69 -21.91
N SER A 78 -12.67 11.47 -21.07
CA SER A 78 -13.16 10.98 -19.78
C SER A 78 -14.30 9.97 -20.02
N ARG A 79 -14.62 9.18 -19.00
CA ARG A 79 -15.66 8.17 -19.12
C ARG A 79 -17.03 8.77 -19.39
N LEU A 80 -17.31 9.95 -18.86
CA LEU A 80 -18.61 10.59 -19.07
C LEU A 80 -18.76 11.20 -20.46
N VAL A 81 -17.68 11.34 -21.21
CA VAL A 81 -17.73 11.85 -22.58
C VAL A 81 -17.77 10.69 -23.56
N VAL A 82 -16.62 10.23 -24.09
CA VAL A 82 -16.59 9.09 -25.01
C VAL A 82 -15.60 8.01 -24.61
N GLY A 83 -15.03 8.10 -23.40
CA GLY A 83 -14.01 7.17 -22.94
C GLY A 83 -14.53 5.90 -22.28
N ASN A 84 -15.85 5.75 -22.14
CA ASN A 84 -16.44 4.61 -21.42
C ASN A 84 -16.66 3.44 -22.39
N HIS A 85 -15.57 2.77 -22.79
CA HIS A 85 -15.69 1.68 -23.75
C HIS A 85 -16.22 0.40 -23.09
N PRO A 86 -16.62 -0.62 -23.90
CA PRO A 86 -17.40 -1.74 -23.39
C PRO A 86 -16.76 -2.55 -22.26
N LEU A 87 -15.42 -2.59 -22.20
CA LEU A 87 -14.73 -3.35 -21.16
C LEU A 87 -15.01 -2.82 -19.75
N TYR A 88 -15.27 -1.52 -19.60
CA TYR A 88 -15.55 -0.96 -18.29
C TYR A 88 -16.70 -1.68 -17.60
N GLU A 89 -17.82 -1.83 -18.32
CA GLU A 89 -18.99 -2.47 -17.74
C GLU A 89 -18.71 -3.93 -17.38
N GLU A 90 -17.98 -4.62 -18.23
CA GLU A 90 -17.62 -6.02 -18.02
C GLU A 90 -16.75 -6.20 -16.76
N VAL A 91 -15.73 -5.37 -16.63
CA VAL A 91 -14.81 -5.45 -15.48
C VAL A 91 -15.53 -5.06 -14.20
N GLU A 92 -16.36 -4.02 -14.25
CA GLU A 92 -17.11 -3.59 -13.07
C GLU A 92 -18.07 -4.67 -12.60
N ARG A 93 -18.70 -5.39 -13.53
CA ARG A 93 -19.55 -6.52 -13.16
C ARG A 93 -18.72 -7.64 -12.49
N SER A 94 -17.53 -7.91 -13.02
CA SER A 94 -16.63 -8.89 -12.43
C SER A 94 -16.22 -8.50 -11.01
N ILE A 95 -15.98 -7.21 -10.77
CA ILE A 95 -15.65 -6.72 -9.44
C ILE A 95 -16.82 -6.97 -8.48
N CYS A 96 -18.04 -6.65 -8.91
CA CYS A 96 -19.21 -6.87 -8.06
C CYS A 96 -19.41 -8.34 -7.72
N ASP A 97 -19.22 -9.23 -8.68
CA ASP A 97 -19.31 -10.68 -8.45
C ASP A 97 -18.23 -11.14 -7.46
N TRP A 98 -17.02 -10.63 -7.63
CA TRP A 98 -15.86 -10.97 -6.79
C TRP A 98 -16.05 -10.50 -5.35
N LYS A 99 -16.55 -9.27 -5.19
CA LYS A 99 -16.65 -8.62 -3.87
C LYS A 99 -18.01 -8.84 -3.20
N GLY A 100 -19.00 -9.29 -3.92
CA GLY A 100 -20.35 -9.43 -3.39
C GLY A 100 -21.02 -8.09 -3.14
N THR A 101 -20.81 -7.13 -4.05
CA THR A 101 -21.33 -5.78 -3.91
C THR A 101 -22.32 -5.45 -5.01
N GLU A 102 -23.05 -4.35 -4.83
CA GLU A 102 -24.11 -3.98 -5.78
C GLU A 102 -23.58 -3.25 -7.00
N ARG A 103 -22.54 -2.44 -6.84
CA ARG A 103 -22.04 -1.62 -7.94
C ARG A 103 -20.56 -1.34 -7.75
N ALA A 104 -19.86 -1.11 -8.87
CA ALA A 104 -18.43 -0.79 -8.86
C ALA A 104 -18.15 0.35 -9.83
N LEU A 105 -17.13 1.13 -9.53
CA LEU A 105 -16.67 2.24 -10.37
C LEU A 105 -15.15 2.14 -10.49
N ILE A 106 -14.67 1.94 -11.70
CA ILE A 106 -13.23 1.92 -11.97
C ILE A 106 -12.74 3.34 -12.15
N VAL A 107 -11.62 3.66 -11.48
CA VAL A 107 -10.98 4.95 -11.53
C VAL A 107 -9.50 4.77 -11.84
N ASN A 108 -8.77 5.86 -12.06
CA ASN A 108 -7.45 5.76 -12.67
C ASN A 108 -6.35 5.27 -11.73
N SER A 109 -6.46 5.55 -10.43
CA SER A 109 -5.43 5.09 -9.49
C SER A 109 -6.01 5.03 -8.09
N GLY A 110 -5.32 4.29 -7.20
CA GLY A 110 -5.72 4.25 -5.79
C GLY A 110 -5.62 5.62 -5.14
N TYR A 111 -4.59 6.39 -5.50
CA TYR A 111 -4.43 7.73 -4.94
C TYR A 111 -5.63 8.61 -5.28
N THR A 112 -6.02 8.66 -6.56
CA THR A 112 -7.18 9.47 -6.97
C THR A 112 -8.50 8.89 -6.48
N ALA A 113 -8.59 7.58 -6.27
CA ALA A 113 -9.78 6.96 -5.68
C ALA A 113 -10.03 7.48 -4.26
N ASN A 114 -8.98 7.47 -3.43
CA ASN A 114 -9.12 7.94 -2.03
C ASN A 114 -9.39 9.43 -1.97
N ILE A 115 -8.62 10.24 -2.70
CA ILE A 115 -8.84 11.68 -2.72
C ILE A 115 -10.28 11.98 -3.19
N GLY A 116 -10.68 11.34 -4.27
CA GLY A 116 -11.98 11.61 -4.86
C GLY A 116 -13.14 11.16 -4.00
N ALA A 117 -13.07 9.94 -3.46
CA ALA A 117 -14.16 9.40 -2.66
C ALA A 117 -14.35 10.20 -1.37
N ILE A 118 -13.28 10.45 -0.65
CA ILE A 118 -13.38 11.12 0.65
C ILE A 118 -13.80 12.58 0.47
N SER A 119 -13.17 13.28 -0.49
CA SER A 119 -13.51 14.71 -0.70
C SER A 119 -14.91 14.92 -1.27
N SER A 120 -15.47 13.88 -1.93
CA SER A 120 -16.85 13.97 -2.45
C SER A 120 -17.88 13.66 -1.38
N LEU A 121 -17.60 12.66 -0.53
CA LEU A 121 -18.56 12.21 0.48
C LEU A 121 -18.61 13.13 1.68
N ALA A 122 -17.46 13.60 2.15
CA ALA A 122 -17.37 14.38 3.37
C ALA A 122 -17.28 15.87 3.07
N SER A 123 -17.74 16.69 4.01
CA SER A 123 -17.70 18.13 3.91
C SER A 123 -17.51 18.74 5.31
N ARG A 124 -17.55 20.05 5.40
CA ARG A 124 -17.45 20.75 6.69
C ARG A 124 -18.56 20.34 7.69
N HIS A 125 -19.60 19.68 7.20
CA HIS A 125 -20.72 19.21 8.05
C HIS A 125 -20.47 17.82 8.62
N ASP A 126 -19.30 17.25 8.38
CA ASP A 126 -19.00 15.87 8.72
C ASP A 126 -17.73 15.77 9.55
N ILE A 127 -17.56 14.61 10.20
CA ILE A 127 -16.32 14.25 10.89
C ILE A 127 -15.78 12.99 10.25
N VAL A 128 -14.48 12.99 9.93
CA VAL A 128 -13.80 11.80 9.43
C VAL A 128 -12.82 11.30 10.50
N PHE A 129 -12.98 10.04 10.87
CA PHE A 129 -12.15 9.34 11.85
C PHE A 129 -11.18 8.46 11.09
N SER A 130 -9.88 8.68 11.27
CA SER A 130 -8.85 8.06 10.43
C SER A 130 -7.72 7.51 11.29
N ASP A 131 -7.30 6.28 10.97
CA ASP A 131 -6.14 5.69 11.64
C ASP A 131 -4.91 6.55 11.38
N LYS A 132 -4.10 6.77 12.41
CA LYS A 132 -2.92 7.63 12.33
C LYS A 132 -1.93 7.19 11.24
N LEU A 133 -1.89 5.89 10.90
CA LEU A 133 -0.95 5.37 9.91
C LEU A 133 -1.58 5.14 8.53
N ASN A 134 -2.77 5.66 8.30
CA ASN A 134 -3.40 5.56 6.98
C ASN A 134 -2.53 6.18 5.89
N HIS A 135 -2.69 5.66 4.68
CA HIS A 135 -1.96 6.14 3.50
C HIS A 135 -2.18 7.65 3.29
N ALA A 136 -1.15 8.29 2.73
CA ALA A 136 -1.17 9.74 2.47
C ALA A 136 -2.37 10.19 1.65
N SER A 137 -2.84 9.36 0.70
CA SER A 137 -4.00 9.71 -0.12
C SER A 137 -5.27 9.87 0.70
N ILE A 138 -5.40 9.11 1.78
CA ILE A 138 -6.56 9.23 2.68
C ILE A 138 -6.49 10.57 3.41
N VAL A 139 -5.33 10.90 3.95
CA VAL A 139 -5.11 12.18 4.65
C VAL A 139 -5.39 13.34 3.69
N ASP A 140 -4.85 13.27 2.48
CA ASP A 140 -5.05 14.33 1.48
C ASP A 140 -6.53 14.49 1.12
N GLY A 141 -7.25 13.37 1.00
CA GLY A 141 -8.70 13.43 0.73
C GLY A 141 -9.48 14.09 1.86
N ILE A 142 -9.10 13.80 3.11
CA ILE A 142 -9.78 14.40 4.26
C ILE A 142 -9.54 15.91 4.29
N ILE A 143 -8.30 16.33 4.07
CA ILE A 143 -7.96 17.75 4.05
C ILE A 143 -8.78 18.46 2.96
N LEU A 144 -8.83 17.88 1.77
CA LEU A 144 -9.54 18.46 0.64
C LEU A 144 -11.04 18.54 0.90
N SER A 145 -11.60 17.60 1.68
CA SER A 145 -13.03 17.57 1.98
C SER A 145 -13.48 18.76 2.84
N GLY A 146 -12.59 19.32 3.64
CA GLY A 146 -12.92 20.34 4.61
C GLY A 146 -13.60 19.82 5.87
N ALA A 147 -13.75 18.50 5.99
CA ALA A 147 -14.38 17.88 7.16
C ALA A 147 -13.50 18.03 8.40
N GLU A 148 -14.14 17.93 9.56
CA GLU A 148 -13.41 17.82 10.82
C GLU A 148 -12.66 16.50 10.79
N HIS A 149 -11.36 16.53 11.13
CA HIS A 149 -10.49 15.35 11.04
C HIS A 149 -10.11 14.90 12.44
N LYS A 150 -10.50 13.68 12.82
CA LYS A 150 -10.14 13.07 14.10
C LYS A 150 -9.24 11.86 13.82
N ARG A 151 -7.97 11.97 14.16
CA ARG A 151 -7.00 10.89 13.97
C ARG A 151 -6.91 10.08 15.25
N TYR A 152 -7.12 8.75 15.15
CA TYR A 152 -6.96 7.90 16.31
C TYR A 152 -5.62 7.15 16.23
N ARG A 153 -5.06 6.87 17.40
CA ARG A 153 -3.80 6.15 17.49
C ARG A 153 -3.93 4.81 16.76
N HIS A 154 -2.87 4.42 16.08
CA HIS A 154 -2.87 3.26 15.18
C HIS A 154 -3.47 2.03 15.86
N ASN A 155 -4.53 1.49 15.26
CA ASN A 155 -5.25 0.30 15.71
C ASN A 155 -5.74 0.38 17.15
N ASP A 156 -5.85 1.59 17.70
CA ASP A 156 -6.32 1.80 19.08
C ASP A 156 -7.82 2.09 19.03
N LEU A 157 -8.62 1.05 19.12
CA LEU A 157 -10.06 1.17 18.98
C LEU A 157 -10.73 1.77 20.21
N ASP A 158 -10.09 1.68 21.40
CA ASP A 158 -10.56 2.41 22.56
C ASP A 158 -10.46 3.91 22.34
N HIS A 159 -9.36 4.36 21.74
CA HIS A 159 -9.20 5.78 21.39
C HIS A 159 -10.25 6.19 20.34
N LEU A 160 -10.45 5.37 19.32
CA LEU A 160 -11.49 5.67 18.32
C LEU A 160 -12.87 5.78 18.97
N GLU A 161 -13.21 4.86 19.86
CA GLU A 161 -14.52 4.91 20.52
C GLU A 161 -14.69 6.18 21.33
N LYS A 162 -13.64 6.60 22.05
CA LYS A 162 -13.67 7.85 22.81
C LYS A 162 -13.96 9.05 21.90
N LEU A 163 -13.30 9.09 20.73
CA LEU A 163 -13.53 10.16 19.77
C LEU A 163 -14.96 10.13 19.21
N LEU A 164 -15.48 8.94 18.95
CA LEU A 164 -16.85 8.78 18.45
C LEU A 164 -17.88 9.25 19.50
N LYS A 165 -17.66 8.90 20.77
CA LYS A 165 -18.55 9.29 21.87
C LYS A 165 -18.66 10.80 22.01
N THR A 166 -17.54 11.50 21.82
CA THR A 166 -17.49 12.95 22.08
C THR A 166 -17.78 13.78 20.84
N ALA A 167 -18.06 13.13 19.70
CA ALA A 167 -18.37 13.83 18.45
C ALA A 167 -19.73 14.50 18.54
N SER A 168 -19.85 15.65 17.87
CA SER A 168 -21.12 16.38 17.77
C SER A 168 -22.20 15.48 17.15
N PRO A 169 -23.35 15.31 17.79
CA PRO A 169 -24.39 14.42 17.26
C PRO A 169 -24.97 14.84 15.92
N GLU A 170 -24.89 16.13 15.57
CA GLU A 170 -25.44 16.63 14.31
C GLU A 170 -24.56 16.28 13.12
N LYS A 171 -23.28 16.02 13.33
CA LYS A 171 -22.35 15.74 12.22
C LYS A 171 -22.41 14.27 11.81
N ARG A 172 -22.45 14.04 10.50
CA ARG A 172 -22.33 12.68 9.97
C ARG A 172 -20.91 12.18 10.20
N LYS A 173 -20.77 10.89 10.43
CA LYS A 173 -19.51 10.27 10.81
C LYS A 173 -19.03 9.30 9.73
N LEU A 174 -17.77 9.43 9.36
CA LEU A 174 -17.10 8.55 8.38
C LEU A 174 -15.83 8.00 9.00
N ILE A 175 -15.70 6.68 9.03
CA ILE A 175 -14.46 5.99 9.47
C ILE A 175 -13.72 5.55 8.21
N VAL A 176 -12.42 5.81 8.14
CA VAL A 176 -11.59 5.39 7.00
C VAL A 176 -10.34 4.68 7.51
N THR A 177 -10.04 3.52 6.96
CA THR A 177 -8.82 2.79 7.33
C THR A 177 -8.26 1.98 6.17
N ASP A 178 -6.92 1.87 6.11
CA ASP A 178 -6.28 0.79 5.37
C ASP A 178 -6.62 -0.53 6.04
N THR A 179 -6.73 -1.61 5.27
CA THR A 179 -6.88 -2.95 5.87
C THR A 179 -5.53 -3.61 6.10
N VAL A 180 -4.60 -3.48 5.15
CA VAL A 180 -3.20 -3.85 5.34
C VAL A 180 -2.40 -2.55 5.25
N PHE A 181 -1.64 -2.24 6.30
CA PHE A 181 -0.91 -0.96 6.36
C PHE A 181 0.39 -1.07 5.59
N SER A 182 0.60 -0.15 4.65
CA SER A 182 1.61 -0.27 3.60
C SER A 182 3.05 -0.25 4.10
N MET A 183 3.29 0.41 5.25
CA MET A 183 4.66 0.57 5.77
C MET A 183 4.92 -0.28 7.01
N ASP A 184 3.89 -0.95 7.53
CA ASP A 184 3.98 -1.71 8.78
C ASP A 184 3.67 -3.18 8.58
N GLY A 185 2.84 -3.51 7.59
CA GLY A 185 2.50 -4.89 7.28
C GLY A 185 1.54 -5.54 8.27
N ASP A 186 0.94 -4.76 9.17
CA ASP A 186 -0.10 -5.27 10.07
C ASP A 186 -1.48 -4.97 9.47
N THR A 187 -2.52 -5.40 10.15
CA THR A 187 -3.88 -5.32 9.62
C THR A 187 -4.81 -4.59 10.58
N ALA A 188 -5.87 -4.00 10.02
CA ALA A 188 -6.94 -3.38 10.80
C ALA A 188 -7.82 -4.43 11.45
N TYR A 189 -8.45 -4.07 12.56
CA TYR A 189 -9.41 -4.94 13.28
C TYR A 189 -10.82 -4.68 12.74
N LEU A 190 -11.11 -5.25 11.57
CA LEU A 190 -12.31 -4.89 10.81
C LEU A 190 -13.61 -5.25 11.53
N ARG A 191 -13.67 -6.40 12.20
CA ARG A 191 -14.88 -6.79 12.95
C ARG A 191 -15.21 -5.73 13.99
N ASP A 192 -14.21 -5.32 14.75
CA ASP A 192 -14.41 -4.35 15.83
C ASP A 192 -14.74 -2.96 15.27
N LEU A 193 -14.13 -2.60 14.15
CA LEU A 193 -14.45 -1.33 13.47
C LEU A 193 -15.90 -1.31 13.00
N VAL A 194 -16.39 -2.42 12.45
CA VAL A 194 -17.78 -2.53 12.03
C VAL A 194 -18.73 -2.40 13.23
N GLN A 195 -18.38 -3.01 14.36
CA GLN A 195 -19.18 -2.87 15.58
C GLN A 195 -19.28 -1.40 16.01
N LEU A 196 -18.16 -0.68 15.95
CA LEU A 196 -18.15 0.73 16.31
C LEU A 196 -18.96 1.59 15.33
N LYS A 197 -18.84 1.32 14.03
CA LYS A 197 -19.60 2.09 13.05
C LYS A 197 -21.11 1.90 13.28
N GLU A 198 -21.53 0.70 13.60
CA GLU A 198 -22.95 0.41 13.87
C GLU A 198 -23.41 1.07 15.14
N LYS A 199 -22.59 1.02 16.18
CA LYS A 199 -22.94 1.58 17.49
C LYS A 199 -23.12 3.11 17.41
N TYR A 200 -22.31 3.80 16.63
CA TYR A 200 -22.29 5.26 16.58
C TYR A 200 -22.87 5.85 15.30
N GLY A 201 -23.48 5.03 14.45
CA GLY A 201 -24.17 5.52 13.26
C GLY A 201 -23.24 6.10 12.21
N ALA A 202 -22.06 5.52 12.06
CA ALA A 202 -21.08 5.95 11.07
C ALA A 202 -21.17 5.09 9.81
N ILE A 203 -20.57 5.58 8.72
CA ILE A 203 -20.24 4.72 7.58
C ILE A 203 -18.75 4.45 7.56
N ILE A 204 -18.32 3.41 6.85
CA ILE A 204 -16.92 3.03 6.81
C ILE A 204 -16.46 2.79 5.37
N ILE A 205 -15.28 3.36 5.06
CA ILE A 205 -14.54 3.09 3.82
C ILE A 205 -13.28 2.33 4.22
N VAL A 206 -13.00 1.22 3.54
CA VAL A 206 -11.74 0.50 3.71
C VAL A 206 -10.91 0.59 2.45
N ASP A 207 -9.59 0.74 2.66
CA ASP A 207 -8.60 0.74 1.58
C ASP A 207 -7.93 -0.63 1.57
N GLU A 208 -8.28 -1.44 0.57
CA GLU A 208 -7.78 -2.80 0.42
C GLU A 208 -6.62 -2.89 -0.57
N ALA A 209 -5.90 -1.80 -0.82
CA ALA A 209 -4.87 -1.76 -1.87
C ALA A 209 -3.82 -2.87 -1.70
N HIS A 210 -3.43 -3.17 -0.46
CA HIS A 210 -2.40 -4.18 -0.19
C HIS A 210 -3.00 -5.53 0.19
N ALA A 211 -4.32 -5.67 0.19
CA ALA A 211 -5.01 -6.91 0.52
C ALA A 211 -5.74 -7.51 -0.69
N SER A 212 -6.16 -6.67 -1.62
CA SER A 212 -6.94 -7.08 -2.79
C SER A 212 -6.13 -8.04 -3.65
N GLY A 213 -6.70 -9.20 -3.94
CA GLY A 213 -6.04 -10.26 -4.68
C GLY A 213 -5.38 -11.29 -3.78
N ILE A 214 -5.24 -11.03 -2.48
CA ILE A 214 -4.43 -11.85 -1.57
C ILE A 214 -5.27 -12.51 -0.48
N TYR A 215 -5.92 -11.71 0.33
CA TYR A 215 -6.59 -12.20 1.55
C TYR A 215 -8.08 -12.39 1.29
N GLY A 216 -8.67 -13.30 2.09
CA GLY A 216 -10.08 -13.59 2.00
C GLY A 216 -10.42 -14.58 0.89
N ILE A 217 -11.68 -15.00 0.85
CA ILE A 217 -12.16 -15.98 -0.11
C ILE A 217 -11.96 -15.44 -1.54
N GLY A 218 -11.30 -16.24 -2.37
CA GLY A 218 -11.02 -15.85 -3.76
C GLY A 218 -10.12 -14.63 -3.89
N GLY A 219 -9.41 -14.26 -2.82
CA GLY A 219 -8.56 -13.08 -2.81
C GLY A 219 -9.32 -11.76 -2.80
N ALA A 220 -10.58 -11.79 -2.36
CA ALA A 220 -11.46 -10.61 -2.47
C ALA A 220 -11.09 -9.48 -1.51
N GLY A 221 -10.25 -9.74 -0.51
CA GLY A 221 -9.80 -8.71 0.40
C GLY A 221 -9.89 -9.14 1.85
N LEU A 222 -9.28 -8.37 2.73
CA LEU A 222 -9.28 -8.68 4.16
C LEU A 222 -10.71 -8.68 4.73
N SER A 223 -11.58 -7.86 4.17
CA SER A 223 -12.98 -7.81 4.59
C SER A 223 -13.74 -9.09 4.24
N HIS A 224 -13.16 -9.97 3.43
CA HIS A 224 -13.79 -11.23 3.02
C HIS A 224 -13.20 -12.45 3.76
N ILE A 225 -12.46 -12.23 4.84
CA ILE A 225 -11.94 -13.33 5.66
C ILE A 225 -13.09 -13.99 6.43
N GLU A 226 -14.06 -13.19 6.87
CA GLU A 226 -15.20 -13.67 7.64
C GLU A 226 -16.48 -13.53 6.84
N LYS A 227 -17.38 -14.50 7.05
CA LYS A 227 -18.71 -14.46 6.44
C LYS A 227 -19.46 -13.22 6.93
N ASN A 228 -20.12 -12.54 6.02
CA ASN A 228 -21.01 -11.40 6.27
C ASN A 228 -20.31 -10.10 6.71
N LEU A 229 -19.00 -10.10 6.84
CA LEU A 229 -18.29 -8.89 7.26
C LEU A 229 -18.26 -7.85 6.14
N ALA A 230 -17.99 -8.30 4.92
CA ALA A 230 -17.84 -7.39 3.78
C ALA A 230 -19.11 -6.57 3.50
N GLN A 231 -20.29 -7.18 3.69
CA GLN A 231 -21.56 -6.48 3.44
C GLN A 231 -21.81 -5.34 4.42
N LYS A 232 -21.14 -5.35 5.56
CA LYS A 232 -21.29 -4.30 6.59
C LYS A 232 -20.34 -3.14 6.36
N ILE A 233 -19.46 -3.24 5.39
CA ILE A 233 -18.54 -2.19 4.99
C ILE A 233 -19.19 -1.45 3.83
N ASP A 234 -19.27 -0.14 3.94
CA ASP A 234 -20.08 0.67 3.00
C ASP A 234 -19.39 0.85 1.66
N ILE A 235 -18.09 1.14 1.66
CA ILE A 235 -17.32 1.32 0.44
C ILE A 235 -15.98 0.61 0.59
N HIS A 236 -15.64 -0.21 -0.41
CA HIS A 236 -14.34 -0.87 -0.51
C HIS A 236 -13.57 -0.21 -1.64
N MET A 237 -12.35 0.23 -1.36
CA MET A 237 -11.41 0.68 -2.39
C MET A 237 -10.33 -0.38 -2.53
N GLY A 238 -9.97 -0.69 -3.76
CA GLY A 238 -8.84 -1.54 -4.04
C GLY A 238 -8.15 -1.08 -5.30
N THR A 239 -6.97 -1.63 -5.57
CA THR A 239 -6.20 -1.23 -6.73
C THR A 239 -5.84 -2.45 -7.58
N PHE A 240 -5.68 -2.20 -8.87
CA PHE A 240 -5.20 -3.20 -9.82
C PHE A 240 -3.68 -3.12 -10.01
N SER A 241 -3.00 -2.22 -9.28
CA SER A 241 -1.60 -1.90 -9.57
C SER A 241 -0.61 -2.61 -8.67
N LYS A 242 -1.09 -3.51 -7.81
CA LYS A 242 -0.22 -4.25 -6.89
C LYS A 242 -0.37 -5.75 -7.16
N ALA A 243 -1.13 -6.48 -6.36
CA ALA A 243 -1.29 -7.93 -6.54
C ALA A 243 -1.83 -8.30 -7.92
N LEU A 244 -2.69 -7.48 -8.49
CA LEU A 244 -3.25 -7.80 -9.81
C LEU A 244 -2.31 -7.45 -10.98
N GLY A 245 -1.21 -6.79 -10.74
CA GLY A 245 -0.15 -6.61 -11.74
C GLY A 245 -0.47 -5.69 -12.89
N CYS A 246 -1.44 -4.79 -12.73
CA CYS A 246 -1.94 -3.92 -13.80
C CYS A 246 -1.84 -2.45 -13.41
N TYR A 247 -2.86 -1.67 -13.69
CA TYR A 247 -2.97 -0.29 -13.27
C TYR A 247 -4.43 0.07 -13.10
N GLY A 248 -4.68 1.09 -12.26
CA GLY A 248 -6.04 1.53 -12.00
C GLY A 248 -6.52 1.10 -10.63
N ALA A 249 -7.75 1.46 -10.34
CA ALA A 249 -8.34 1.17 -9.02
C ALA A 249 -9.86 1.06 -9.15
N TYR A 250 -10.49 0.60 -8.09
CA TYR A 250 -11.95 0.48 -8.04
C TYR A 250 -12.48 0.96 -6.70
N LEU A 251 -13.72 1.43 -6.76
CA LEU A 251 -14.56 1.69 -5.59
C LEU A 251 -15.80 0.84 -5.76
N THR A 252 -16.19 0.10 -4.73
CA THR A 252 -17.35 -0.78 -4.82
C THR A 252 -18.09 -0.82 -3.50
N GLY A 253 -19.40 -1.04 -3.56
CA GLY A 253 -20.25 -1.06 -2.38
C GLY A 253 -21.71 -1.00 -2.78
N ASP A 254 -22.53 -0.46 -1.89
CA ASP A 254 -23.96 -0.29 -2.18
C ASP A 254 -24.15 0.73 -3.29
N GLU A 255 -25.21 0.54 -4.05
CA GLU A 255 -25.46 1.35 -5.25
C GLU A 255 -25.51 2.85 -4.95
N ILE A 256 -26.14 3.25 -3.85
CA ILE A 256 -26.32 4.68 -3.55
C ILE A 256 -24.94 5.36 -3.41
N TYR A 257 -23.97 4.72 -2.76
CA TYR A 257 -22.65 5.32 -2.60
C TYR A 257 -21.94 5.46 -3.93
N ILE A 258 -21.99 4.42 -4.76
CA ILE A 258 -21.24 4.42 -6.02
C ILE A 258 -21.89 5.37 -7.03
N GLU A 259 -23.23 5.42 -7.06
CA GLU A 259 -23.93 6.39 -7.90
C GLU A 259 -23.56 7.83 -7.51
N TYR A 260 -23.49 8.09 -6.21
CA TYR A 260 -23.11 9.42 -5.72
C TYR A 260 -21.69 9.79 -6.17
N LEU A 261 -20.74 8.84 -6.02
CA LEU A 261 -19.36 9.09 -6.42
C LEU A 261 -19.23 9.32 -7.92
N GLN A 262 -19.96 8.58 -8.74
CA GLN A 262 -19.97 8.78 -10.19
C GLN A 262 -20.37 10.22 -10.54
N ASN A 263 -21.27 10.81 -9.77
CA ASN A 263 -21.82 12.14 -10.07
C ASN A 263 -21.04 13.26 -9.42
N MET A 264 -20.26 13.00 -8.37
CA MET A 264 -19.64 14.05 -7.58
C MET A 264 -18.11 14.02 -7.56
N MET A 265 -17.52 12.89 -7.90
CA MET A 265 -16.07 12.70 -7.74
C MET A 265 -15.31 13.41 -8.85
N ARG A 266 -14.63 14.51 -8.49
CA ARG A 266 -13.93 15.31 -9.50
C ARG A 266 -12.80 14.55 -10.18
N SER A 267 -12.11 13.67 -9.43
CA SER A 267 -11.03 12.87 -10.01
C SER A 267 -11.52 11.78 -10.97
N PHE A 268 -12.82 11.54 -10.99
CA PHE A 268 -13.48 10.69 -12.00
C PHE A 268 -14.01 11.53 -13.17
N ILE A 269 -14.72 12.60 -12.84
CA ILE A 269 -15.41 13.41 -13.84
C ILE A 269 -14.44 14.07 -14.81
N PHE A 270 -13.31 14.58 -14.33
CA PHE A 270 -12.41 15.44 -15.08
C PHE A 270 -11.10 14.76 -15.48
N THR A 271 -11.10 13.44 -15.58
CA THR A 271 -9.91 12.65 -15.91
C THR A 271 -10.17 11.78 -17.14
N THR A 272 -9.21 11.74 -18.04
CA THR A 272 -9.25 10.81 -19.17
C THR A 272 -9.30 9.37 -18.69
N ALA A 273 -10.10 8.55 -19.34
CA ALA A 273 -10.27 7.14 -18.98
C ALA A 273 -8.98 6.34 -19.23
N LEU A 274 -8.92 5.15 -18.62
CA LEU A 274 -7.78 4.25 -18.77
C LEU A 274 -7.66 3.72 -20.20
N PRO A 275 -6.45 3.40 -20.64
CA PRO A 275 -6.28 2.74 -21.94
C PRO A 275 -6.99 1.39 -21.98
N PRO A 276 -7.54 1.01 -23.13
CA PRO A 276 -8.19 -0.30 -23.25
C PRO A 276 -7.31 -1.49 -22.87
N SER A 277 -6.02 -1.41 -23.15
CA SER A 277 -5.08 -2.49 -22.79
C SER A 277 -5.10 -2.78 -21.29
N THR A 278 -5.17 -1.73 -20.48
CA THR A 278 -5.19 -1.88 -19.03
C THR A 278 -6.43 -2.66 -18.59
N LEU A 279 -7.59 -2.32 -19.14
CA LEU A 279 -8.83 -2.99 -18.75
C LEU A 279 -8.84 -4.46 -19.16
N GLY A 280 -8.28 -4.78 -20.33
CA GLY A 280 -8.15 -6.17 -20.76
C GLY A 280 -7.31 -6.98 -19.80
N ALA A 281 -6.16 -6.42 -19.40
CA ALA A 281 -5.28 -7.09 -18.44
C ALA A 281 -5.97 -7.25 -17.08
N VAL A 282 -6.70 -6.22 -16.62
CA VAL A 282 -7.40 -6.27 -15.34
C VAL A 282 -8.46 -7.38 -15.33
N GLN A 283 -9.24 -7.49 -16.40
CA GLN A 283 -10.26 -8.54 -16.50
C GLN A 283 -9.62 -9.91 -16.36
N LYS A 284 -8.52 -10.14 -17.06
CA LYS A 284 -7.82 -11.43 -16.99
C LYS A 284 -7.24 -11.66 -15.59
N ALA A 285 -6.68 -10.63 -14.97
CA ALA A 285 -6.11 -10.74 -13.64
C ALA A 285 -7.17 -11.14 -12.61
N ILE A 286 -8.36 -10.54 -12.68
CA ILE A 286 -9.44 -10.90 -11.76
C ILE A 286 -9.81 -12.37 -11.92
N GLU A 287 -9.94 -12.83 -13.17
CA GLU A 287 -10.26 -14.24 -13.45
C GLU A 287 -9.23 -15.18 -12.83
N ILE A 288 -7.93 -14.86 -13.01
CA ILE A 288 -6.86 -15.70 -12.48
C ILE A 288 -6.88 -15.70 -10.95
N VAL A 289 -6.98 -14.53 -10.34
CA VAL A 289 -6.91 -14.41 -8.87
C VAL A 289 -8.05 -15.18 -8.21
N LYS A 290 -9.25 -15.13 -8.76
CA LYS A 290 -10.40 -15.82 -8.18
C LYS A 290 -10.18 -17.32 -8.09
N GLU A 291 -9.41 -17.91 -9.01
CA GLU A 291 -9.25 -19.36 -9.12
C GLU A 291 -7.91 -19.86 -8.61
N ASP A 292 -6.87 -19.04 -8.57
CA ASP A 292 -5.50 -19.48 -8.27
C ASP A 292 -5.19 -19.38 -6.78
N ASN A 293 -5.74 -20.32 -6.01
CA ASN A 293 -5.50 -20.38 -4.56
C ASN A 293 -4.05 -20.69 -4.24
N GLU A 294 -3.39 -21.49 -5.08
CA GLU A 294 -2.01 -21.89 -4.85
C GLU A 294 -1.08 -20.66 -4.84
N ARG A 295 -1.29 -19.73 -5.75
CA ARG A 295 -0.48 -18.51 -5.83
C ARG A 295 -0.60 -17.70 -4.53
N ARG A 296 -1.82 -17.56 -4.03
CA ARG A 296 -2.05 -16.83 -2.76
C ARG A 296 -1.42 -17.56 -1.58
N GLU A 297 -1.58 -18.89 -1.53
CA GLU A 297 -1.01 -19.70 -0.45
C GLU A 297 0.50 -19.61 -0.43
N ASN A 298 1.13 -19.60 -1.61
CA ASN A 298 2.57 -19.43 -1.71
C ASN A 298 3.01 -18.07 -1.16
N LEU A 299 2.28 -17.03 -1.46
CA LEU A 299 2.60 -15.70 -0.93
C LEU A 299 2.53 -15.68 0.58
N ILE A 300 1.44 -16.24 1.14
CA ILE A 300 1.25 -16.26 2.59
C ILE A 300 2.38 -17.07 3.25
N ALA A 301 2.72 -18.22 2.68
CA ALA A 301 3.79 -19.07 3.21
C ALA A 301 5.15 -18.35 3.15
N ASN A 302 5.44 -17.68 2.04
CA ASN A 302 6.68 -16.91 1.90
C ASN A 302 6.75 -15.79 2.93
N GLY A 303 5.65 -15.10 3.17
CA GLY A 303 5.59 -14.05 4.19
C GLY A 303 5.85 -14.59 5.58
N GLU A 304 5.22 -15.70 5.93
CA GLU A 304 5.43 -16.35 7.23
C GLU A 304 6.89 -16.76 7.43
N TYR A 305 7.48 -17.38 6.41
CA TYR A 305 8.87 -17.79 6.45
C TYR A 305 9.79 -16.59 6.67
N PHE A 306 9.60 -15.55 5.88
CA PHE A 306 10.45 -14.37 5.92
C PHE A 306 10.36 -13.68 7.29
N ARG A 307 9.13 -13.48 7.79
CA ARG A 307 8.93 -12.86 9.10
C ARG A 307 9.55 -13.68 10.22
N ALA A 308 9.31 -14.98 10.21
CA ALA A 308 9.82 -15.87 11.26
C ALA A 308 11.35 -15.83 11.31
N LYS A 309 12.00 -15.89 10.15
CA LYS A 309 13.48 -15.89 10.10
C LYS A 309 14.06 -14.56 10.54
N LEU A 310 13.44 -13.44 10.17
CA LEU A 310 13.91 -12.14 10.62
C LEU A 310 13.72 -11.98 12.13
N ARG A 311 12.57 -12.43 12.65
CA ARG A 311 12.29 -12.38 14.08
C ARG A 311 13.31 -13.23 14.85
N ASP A 312 13.56 -14.44 14.38
CA ASP A 312 14.52 -15.35 15.02
C ASP A 312 15.91 -14.74 15.05
N ALA A 313 16.26 -13.97 14.04
CA ALA A 313 17.56 -13.29 13.99
C ALA A 313 17.62 -12.07 14.91
N GLY A 314 16.48 -11.67 15.48
CA GLY A 314 16.42 -10.56 16.44
C GLY A 314 16.03 -9.21 15.84
N PHE A 315 15.61 -9.16 14.59
CA PHE A 315 15.19 -7.90 13.98
C PHE A 315 13.84 -7.44 14.53
N ASP A 316 13.68 -6.13 14.61
CA ASP A 316 12.41 -5.50 14.95
C ASP A 316 11.60 -5.36 13.67
N ILE A 317 10.62 -6.24 13.50
CA ILE A 317 9.72 -6.17 12.34
C ILE A 317 8.37 -5.55 12.69
N GLY A 318 8.30 -4.88 13.84
CA GLY A 318 7.04 -4.29 14.31
C GLY A 318 5.97 -5.35 14.51
N ASN A 319 4.76 -5.02 14.12
CA ASN A 319 3.61 -5.94 14.24
C ASN A 319 3.26 -6.59 12.89
N SER A 320 4.21 -6.69 11.98
CA SER A 320 3.93 -7.26 10.66
C SER A 320 3.35 -8.66 10.78
N SER A 321 2.29 -8.91 10.04
CA SER A 321 1.61 -10.19 9.96
C SER A 321 1.30 -10.59 8.53
N THR A 322 1.85 -9.86 7.56
CA THR A 322 1.54 -10.05 6.14
C THR A 322 2.82 -10.17 5.31
N HIS A 323 2.66 -10.05 4.01
CA HIS A 323 3.76 -10.10 3.04
C HIS A 323 4.62 -8.82 3.03
N ILE A 324 4.18 -7.78 3.75
CA ILE A 324 4.95 -6.55 3.91
C ILE A 324 5.66 -6.63 5.26
N VAL A 325 7.00 -6.56 5.23
CA VAL A 325 7.81 -6.81 6.43
C VAL A 325 8.85 -5.71 6.56
N PRO A 326 8.69 -4.81 7.54
CA PRO A 326 9.72 -3.80 7.77
C PRO A 326 10.81 -4.33 8.69
N ILE A 327 12.02 -3.79 8.58
CA ILE A 327 13.01 -3.84 9.66
C ILE A 327 13.15 -2.40 10.16
N VAL A 328 12.72 -2.15 11.38
CA VAL A 328 12.76 -0.80 11.95
C VAL A 328 14.16 -0.51 12.40
N VAL A 329 14.72 0.58 11.89
CA VAL A 329 16.11 1.00 12.15
C VAL A 329 16.15 2.23 13.05
N GLY A 330 15.28 3.20 12.81
CA GLY A 330 15.16 4.40 13.63
C GLY A 330 15.56 5.66 12.90
N SER A 331 16.86 5.85 12.65
CA SER A 331 17.34 7.09 12.05
C SER A 331 17.36 7.01 10.52
N ASN A 332 17.23 8.17 9.88
CA ASN A 332 17.33 8.28 8.43
C ASN A 332 18.69 7.81 7.93
N GLU A 333 19.73 8.24 8.62
CA GLU A 333 21.11 7.92 8.23
C GLU A 333 21.34 6.40 8.22
N HIS A 334 20.92 5.71 9.30
CA HIS A 334 21.11 4.26 9.39
C HIS A 334 20.28 3.52 8.33
N ALA A 335 19.06 3.98 8.10
CA ALA A 335 18.20 3.35 7.10
C ALA A 335 18.79 3.49 5.70
N LEU A 336 19.29 4.67 5.35
CA LEU A 336 19.92 4.91 4.05
C LEU A 336 21.17 4.06 3.87
N ARG A 337 22.01 4.00 4.91
CA ARG A 337 23.22 3.21 4.85
C ARG A 337 22.91 1.71 4.71
N PHE A 338 21.94 1.23 5.47
CA PHE A 338 21.54 -0.18 5.41
C PHE A 338 20.99 -0.52 4.03
N SER A 339 20.12 0.33 3.47
CA SER A 339 19.57 0.15 2.14
C SER A 339 20.69 0.10 1.09
N LYS A 340 21.65 1.00 1.18
CA LYS A 340 22.76 1.04 0.24
C LYS A 340 23.57 -0.25 0.30
N ARG A 341 23.89 -0.74 1.49
CA ARG A 341 24.66 -1.97 1.66
C ARG A 341 23.88 -3.18 1.16
N LEU A 342 22.58 -3.22 1.37
CA LEU A 342 21.73 -4.29 0.85
C LEU A 342 21.79 -4.32 -0.68
N GLN A 343 21.69 -3.15 -1.30
CA GLN A 343 21.73 -3.08 -2.76
C GLN A 343 23.09 -3.50 -3.29
N GLU A 344 24.17 -3.10 -2.62
CA GLU A 344 25.52 -3.55 -2.99
C GLU A 344 25.66 -5.05 -2.88
N ALA A 345 24.94 -5.67 -1.96
CA ALA A 345 24.96 -7.13 -1.77
C ALA A 345 23.97 -7.87 -2.67
N GLY A 346 23.25 -7.15 -3.52
CA GLY A 346 22.34 -7.77 -4.48
C GLY A 346 20.90 -7.92 -3.99
N ILE A 347 20.46 -7.07 -3.07
CA ILE A 347 19.09 -7.06 -2.57
C ILE A 347 18.48 -5.68 -2.81
N ALA A 348 17.39 -5.64 -3.58
CA ALA A 348 16.63 -4.39 -3.77
C ALA A 348 15.63 -4.25 -2.63
N ALA A 349 15.89 -3.30 -1.76
CA ALA A 349 15.02 -2.97 -0.65
C ALA A 349 15.15 -1.47 -0.38
N ILE A 350 14.09 -0.85 0.11
CA ILE A 350 13.99 0.60 0.12
C ILE A 350 13.95 1.13 1.54
N ALA A 351 14.76 2.18 1.79
CA ALA A 351 14.69 2.93 3.04
C ALA A 351 13.45 3.82 3.02
N ILE A 352 12.62 3.69 4.03
CA ILE A 352 11.42 4.52 4.21
C ILE A 352 11.68 5.46 5.37
N ARG A 353 11.47 6.75 5.13
CA ARG A 353 11.81 7.81 6.06
C ARG A 353 10.61 8.74 6.26
N PRO A 354 10.63 9.55 7.32
CA PRO A 354 9.59 10.57 7.47
C PRO A 354 9.52 11.47 6.23
N PRO A 355 8.35 11.98 5.84
CA PRO A 355 7.07 11.90 6.56
C PRO A 355 6.26 10.64 6.26
N THR A 356 6.76 9.73 5.42
CA THR A 356 6.03 8.49 5.08
C THR A 356 5.80 7.63 6.32
N VAL A 357 6.78 7.63 7.24
CA VAL A 357 6.67 6.97 8.54
C VAL A 357 6.93 8.01 9.62
N PRO A 358 6.57 7.72 10.89
CA PRO A 358 6.84 8.68 11.97
C PRO A 358 8.34 8.97 12.18
N VAL A 359 8.61 10.13 12.75
CA VAL A 359 9.99 10.53 13.07
C VAL A 359 10.60 9.50 14.02
N HIS A 360 11.87 9.19 13.80
CA HIS A 360 12.66 8.20 14.56
C HIS A 360 12.20 6.76 14.33
N SER A 361 11.42 6.51 13.27
CA SER A 361 10.96 5.16 12.95
C SER A 361 11.30 4.78 11.51
N SER A 362 12.37 5.34 10.95
CA SER A 362 12.83 4.97 9.61
C SER A 362 13.15 3.48 9.57
N ARG A 363 12.93 2.88 8.42
CA ARG A 363 12.98 1.43 8.29
C ARG A 363 13.39 1.03 6.89
N ILE A 364 13.74 -0.24 6.76
CA ILE A 364 13.81 -0.88 5.44
C ILE A 364 12.51 -1.65 5.27
N ARG A 365 11.82 -1.40 4.17
CA ARG A 365 10.54 -2.08 3.88
C ARG A 365 10.79 -3.18 2.86
N PHE A 366 10.55 -4.41 3.27
CA PHE A 366 10.59 -5.57 2.38
C PHE A 366 9.18 -5.99 2.02
N ALA A 367 9.03 -6.49 0.80
CA ALA A 367 7.80 -7.16 0.37
C ALA A 367 8.18 -8.45 -0.34
N VAL A 368 7.58 -9.55 0.08
CA VAL A 368 7.79 -10.82 -0.60
C VAL A 368 6.69 -11.02 -1.64
N THR A 369 6.93 -11.92 -2.59
CA THR A 369 5.97 -12.28 -3.62
C THR A 369 5.76 -13.79 -3.64
N SER A 370 4.71 -14.22 -4.31
CA SER A 370 4.42 -15.65 -4.47
C SER A 370 5.48 -16.36 -5.31
N GLN A 371 6.25 -15.61 -6.11
CA GLN A 371 7.24 -16.18 -7.03
C GLN A 371 8.61 -16.36 -6.41
N HIS A 372 8.87 -15.78 -5.24
CA HIS A 372 10.12 -16.00 -4.54
C HIS A 372 10.25 -17.47 -4.13
N THR A 373 11.44 -18.04 -4.32
CA THR A 373 11.71 -19.38 -3.82
C THR A 373 12.23 -19.31 -2.40
N ILE A 374 12.04 -20.39 -1.65
CA ILE A 374 12.59 -20.47 -0.29
C ILE A 374 14.12 -20.34 -0.32
N ALA A 375 14.78 -20.93 -1.34
CA ALA A 375 16.22 -20.80 -1.49
C ALA A 375 16.67 -19.36 -1.64
N ASP A 376 15.96 -18.58 -2.47
CA ASP A 376 16.28 -17.16 -2.67
C ASP A 376 16.02 -16.36 -1.39
N LEU A 377 14.91 -16.64 -0.71
CA LEU A 377 14.60 -15.94 0.54
C LEU A 377 15.63 -16.26 1.63
N LYS A 378 16.06 -17.52 1.72
CA LYS A 378 17.10 -17.92 2.67
C LYS A 378 18.42 -17.20 2.37
N TRP A 379 18.80 -17.15 1.11
CA TRP A 379 19.99 -16.42 0.67
C TRP A 379 19.91 -14.95 1.08
N ALA A 380 18.76 -14.33 0.83
CA ALA A 380 18.57 -12.92 1.18
C ALA A 380 18.64 -12.71 2.69
N ILE A 381 17.99 -13.56 3.46
CA ILE A 381 17.96 -13.45 4.93
C ILE A 381 19.40 -13.57 5.47
N ASP A 382 20.16 -14.52 4.99
CA ASP A 382 21.56 -14.70 5.41
C ASP A 382 22.37 -13.43 5.12
N ARG A 383 22.17 -12.80 3.97
CA ARG A 383 22.85 -11.56 3.62
C ARG A 383 22.38 -10.38 4.49
N ILE A 384 21.09 -10.28 4.74
CA ILE A 384 20.55 -9.24 5.60
C ILE A 384 21.19 -9.34 6.99
N ILE A 385 21.28 -10.54 7.53
CA ILE A 385 21.89 -10.78 8.85
C ILE A 385 23.37 -10.39 8.82
N HIS A 386 24.10 -10.82 7.79
CA HIS A 386 25.52 -10.50 7.65
C HIS A 386 25.76 -8.99 7.58
N ILE A 387 24.98 -8.29 6.77
CA ILE A 387 25.11 -6.82 6.61
C ILE A 387 24.78 -6.11 7.93
N ALA A 388 23.81 -6.55 8.59
CA ALA A 388 23.43 -5.99 9.90
C ALA A 388 24.55 -6.12 10.92
N UNK A 389 25.04 -7.12 10.84
CA UNK A 389 26.18 -7.40 11.70
C UNK A 389 27.34 -6.48 11.33
N UNK A 390 27.48 -6.25 10.15
CA UNK A 390 28.45 -5.34 9.71
C UNK A 390 28.10 -3.91 10.04
N UNK A 391 26.90 -3.63 10.00
CA UNK A 391 26.40 -2.36 10.36
C UNK A 391 26.46 -2.10 11.82
N UNK A 392 26.57 -3.06 12.36
CA UNK A 392 26.70 -3.06 13.78
C UNK A 392 28.08 -2.54 14.18
N UNK A 393 28.77 -2.85 13.52
CA UNK A 393 30.08 -2.35 13.72
C UNK A 393 30.11 -0.84 13.64
N UNK A 394 29.43 -0.46 13.01
CA UNK A 394 29.22 0.93 12.91
C UNK A 394 28.37 1.48 14.03
N UNK A 395 27.68 0.81 14.35
CA UNK A 395 26.81 1.09 15.42
C UNK A 395 27.52 1.06 16.76
N UNK A 396 28.36 0.32 16.72
CA UNK A 396 29.12 0.17 17.87
C UNK A 396 29.98 1.42 18.10
N GLY A 397 30.35 2.08 17.19
CA GLY A 397 31.01 3.41 17.32
C GLY A 397 30.12 4.44 17.95
N ILE A 398 28.84 4.35 17.67
CA ILE A 398 27.82 5.26 18.22
C ILE A 398 27.57 4.98 19.72
N TRP A 399 27.76 3.75 20.12
CA TRP A 399 27.54 3.33 21.52
C TRP A 399 28.56 3.92 22.49
N ARG A 400 29.74 4.20 22.00
CA ARG A 400 30.82 4.75 22.86
C ARG A 400 30.58 6.22 23.28
N GLU A 401 29.60 6.88 22.68
CA GLU A 401 29.31 8.28 22.95
C GLU A 401 28.16 8.54 23.94
N GLY A 402 27.69 7.51 24.63
CA GLY A 402 26.85 7.67 25.82
C GLY A 402 25.40 8.10 25.64
N LYS A 403 24.81 7.90 24.50
CA LYS A 403 23.39 8.21 24.31
C LYS A 403 22.56 6.93 24.42
N LYS A 404 21.68 6.89 25.41
CA LYS A 404 20.70 5.81 25.55
C LYS A 404 19.74 5.85 24.38
N ILE A 405 20.01 5.07 23.37
CA ILE A 405 19.05 4.81 22.31
C ILE A 405 18.17 3.65 22.78
N ARG A 406 16.87 3.88 22.92
CA ARG A 406 15.95 2.79 23.21
C ARG A 406 16.15 1.70 22.16
N SER A 407 16.32 0.48 22.63
CA SER A 407 16.71 -0.65 21.81
C SER A 407 15.70 -0.93 20.69
N SER A 408 16.01 -0.49 19.49
CA SER A 408 15.35 -1.03 18.30
C SER A 408 15.84 -2.47 18.11
N GLY A 409 15.07 -3.30 17.45
CA GLY A 409 15.46 -4.68 17.18
C GLY A 409 16.79 -4.79 16.47
N PHE A 410 17.17 -3.74 15.74
CA PHE A 410 18.48 -3.67 15.06
C PHE A 410 19.63 -3.75 16.08
N MET A 411 19.46 -3.13 17.27
CA MET A 411 20.47 -3.16 18.32
C MET A 411 20.55 -4.52 19.02
N LYS A 412 19.44 -5.24 19.13
CA LYS A 412 19.42 -6.58 19.71
C LYS A 412 20.27 -7.58 18.93
N ILE A 413 20.29 -7.42 17.59
CA ILE A 413 21.11 -8.26 16.73
C ILE A 413 22.60 -7.96 16.94
N CYS A 414 22.92 -6.67 17.02
CA CYS A 414 24.30 -6.24 17.23
C CYS A 414 24.83 -6.79 18.57
N LEU A 415 23.99 -6.77 19.61
CA LEU A 415 24.40 -7.27 20.93
C LEU A 415 24.54 -8.79 20.97
N ARG A 416 23.68 -9.54 20.26
CA ARG A 416 23.77 -11.01 20.22
C ARG A 416 25.02 -11.52 19.55
N LYS A 417 25.58 -10.77 18.57
CA LYS A 417 26.80 -11.21 17.88
C LYS A 417 28.10 -10.76 18.58
N MET A 418 27.98 -9.89 19.60
CA MET A 418 29.14 -9.44 20.36
C MET A 418 29.32 -10.25 21.67
N SER A 419 28.37 -11.13 22.01
CA SER A 419 28.46 -12.08 23.09
C SER A 419 28.82 -13.47 22.55
#